data_bbc8944f0212574b972ab51edc9d44f0
#
_entry.id   bbc8944f0212574b972ab51edc9d44f0
#
_cell.length_a   1.000
_cell.length_b   1.000
_cell.length_c   1.000
_cell.angle_alpha   90.00
_cell.angle_beta   90.00
_cell.angle_gamma   90.00
#
_symmetry.space_group_name_H-M   'P 1'
#
loop_
_entity.id
_entity.type
_entity.pdbx_description
1 polymer ?
#
loop_
_entity_poly.entity_id
_entity_poly.type
_entity_poly.pdbx_seq_one_letter_code
_entity_poly.pdbx_strand_id
1 'polypeptide(L)'
;MTKPRKPVQGIGINDMPIGYSTGPEKPVYDQWVNVLYRAGGGEDGAFYKKKPTYVGTTVCEDWITLSNFVAWVKSHESWQGKRIDKDILCPGNKHYSPETCVLVSTRLNNLLTDSAAKRGEYPKGVDRPNKTFRARILMHGKKKTLGRKFNTQKEAHRAYCKAKEEYIREWAENLTDADTCDIERTREALLRHAVIEGNAWRETEDSADSVPTLFG
;
A
#
# COMPACT_ATOMS: atom_id res chain seq x y z
N MET A 1 -42.94 2.14 -12.26
CA MET A 1 -41.63 1.61 -12.66
C MET A 1 -40.56 2.57 -12.21
N THR A 2 -39.66 2.13 -11.34
CA THR A 2 -38.52 2.97 -10.87
C THR A 2 -37.52 3.12 -12.01
N LYS A 3 -37.09 4.35 -12.27
CA LYS A 3 -36.08 4.67 -13.30
C LYS A 3 -34.81 3.87 -13.03
N PRO A 4 -34.18 3.23 -14.02
CA PRO A 4 -32.91 2.52 -13.81
C PRO A 4 -31.86 3.47 -13.29
N ARG A 5 -31.10 3.04 -12.27
CA ARG A 5 -30.00 3.83 -11.70
C ARG A 5 -28.88 3.97 -12.73
N LYS A 6 -28.26 5.14 -12.79
CA LYS A 6 -27.05 5.32 -13.61
C LYS A 6 -25.90 4.47 -13.04
N PRO A 7 -25.05 3.88 -13.91
CA PRO A 7 -23.85 3.18 -13.44
C PRO A 7 -22.96 4.09 -12.58
N VAL A 8 -22.48 3.57 -11.46
CA VAL A 8 -21.54 4.28 -10.58
C VAL A 8 -20.14 4.23 -11.22
N GLN A 9 -19.51 5.39 -11.35
CA GLN A 9 -18.20 5.53 -12.04
C GLN A 9 -18.18 4.92 -13.46
N GLY A 10 -19.34 4.95 -14.15
CA GLY A 10 -19.49 4.46 -15.53
C GLY A 10 -19.65 2.94 -15.69
N ILE A 11 -19.30 2.13 -14.69
CA ILE A 11 -19.29 0.67 -14.77
C ILE A 11 -20.06 -0.03 -13.65
N GLY A 12 -20.22 0.58 -12.47
CA GLY A 12 -20.74 -0.10 -11.28
C GLY A 12 -22.26 -0.19 -11.22
N ILE A 13 -22.78 -1.31 -10.78
CA ILE A 13 -24.21 -1.60 -10.60
C ILE A 13 -24.53 -1.50 -9.10
N ASN A 14 -25.24 -0.43 -8.70
CA ASN A 14 -25.75 -0.30 -7.34
C ASN A 14 -27.15 -0.93 -7.24
N ASP A 15 -27.19 -2.19 -6.84
CA ASP A 15 -28.39 -3.02 -6.63
C ASP A 15 -28.89 -2.99 -5.18
N MET A 16 -28.22 -2.27 -4.27
CA MET A 16 -28.60 -2.17 -2.86
C MET A 16 -29.81 -1.24 -2.65
N PRO A 17 -30.55 -1.36 -1.51
CA PRO A 17 -31.68 -0.50 -1.20
C PRO A 17 -31.35 1.01 -1.21
N ILE A 18 -32.39 1.83 -1.45
CA ILE A 18 -32.24 3.29 -1.35
C ILE A 18 -31.79 3.65 0.08
N GLY A 19 -30.82 4.56 0.18
CA GLY A 19 -30.24 4.96 1.46
C GLY A 19 -29.01 4.16 1.88
N TYR A 20 -28.66 3.06 1.23
CA TYR A 20 -27.45 2.29 1.55
C TYR A 20 -26.18 3.15 1.48
N SER A 21 -26.09 4.04 0.51
CA SER A 21 -24.95 4.95 0.32
C SER A 21 -24.86 6.12 1.33
N THR A 22 -25.87 6.31 2.16
CA THR A 22 -25.95 7.42 3.14
C THR A 22 -26.09 6.94 4.58
N GLY A 23 -26.42 5.66 4.78
CA GLY A 23 -26.64 5.03 6.08
C GLY A 23 -25.34 4.52 6.75
N PRO A 24 -25.47 3.66 7.77
CA PRO A 24 -24.33 3.08 8.50
C PRO A 24 -23.33 2.33 7.60
N GLU A 25 -23.80 1.81 6.47
CA GLU A 25 -23.02 1.04 5.49
C GLU A 25 -22.23 1.92 4.51
N LYS A 26 -22.36 3.23 4.62
CA LYS A 26 -21.63 4.20 3.77
C LYS A 26 -20.13 3.92 3.68
N PRO A 27 -19.40 3.52 4.73
CA PRO A 27 -17.98 3.23 4.61
C PRO A 27 -17.65 2.11 3.62
N VAL A 28 -18.49 1.08 3.51
CA VAL A 28 -18.32 -0.02 2.53
C VAL A 28 -18.65 0.47 1.12
N TYR A 29 -19.76 1.23 0.98
CA TYR A 29 -20.12 1.87 -0.28
C TYR A 29 -18.99 2.77 -0.81
N ASP A 30 -18.42 3.62 0.04
CA ASP A 30 -17.33 4.53 -0.34
C ASP A 30 -16.07 3.73 -0.79
N GLN A 31 -15.77 2.60 -0.16
CA GLN A 31 -14.67 1.74 -0.60
C GLN A 31 -14.93 1.15 -2.00
N TRP A 32 -16.15 0.65 -2.26
CA TRP A 32 -16.53 0.15 -3.56
C TRP A 32 -16.45 1.24 -4.64
N VAL A 33 -16.99 2.43 -4.39
CA VAL A 33 -16.90 3.57 -5.33
C VAL A 33 -15.44 3.91 -5.63
N ASN A 34 -14.57 3.89 -4.61
CA ASN A 34 -13.14 4.14 -4.80
C ASN A 34 -12.44 3.05 -5.63
N VAL A 35 -12.81 1.77 -5.49
CA VAL A 35 -12.30 0.69 -6.32
C VAL A 35 -12.70 0.92 -7.78
N LEU A 36 -13.99 1.18 -8.04
CA LEU A 36 -14.48 1.46 -9.39
C LEU A 36 -13.82 2.70 -9.99
N TYR A 37 -13.68 3.78 -9.22
CA TYR A 37 -13.04 5.01 -9.67
C TYR A 37 -11.59 4.79 -10.10
N ARG A 38 -10.86 3.94 -9.36
CA ARG A 38 -9.47 3.57 -9.69
C ARG A 38 -9.39 2.66 -10.91
N ALA A 39 -10.36 1.76 -11.10
CA ALA A 39 -10.43 0.86 -12.25
C ALA A 39 -10.95 1.55 -13.53
N GLY A 40 -11.91 2.46 -13.40
CA GLY A 40 -12.51 3.18 -14.54
C GLY A 40 -11.82 4.51 -14.89
N GLY A 41 -10.94 5.01 -14.04
CA GLY A 41 -10.25 6.29 -14.26
C GLY A 41 -11.10 7.54 -14.07
N GLY A 42 -12.38 7.40 -13.67
CA GLY A 42 -13.35 8.49 -13.61
C GLY A 42 -13.77 8.99 -15.00
N GLU A 43 -14.57 10.05 -15.05
CA GLU A 43 -14.96 10.68 -16.31
C GLU A 43 -13.71 11.19 -17.05
N ASP A 44 -13.61 10.89 -18.34
CA ASP A 44 -12.53 11.30 -19.24
C ASP A 44 -11.10 10.95 -18.77
N GLY A 45 -10.95 9.94 -17.90
CA GLY A 45 -9.65 9.55 -17.36
C GLY A 45 -9.01 10.61 -16.44
N ALA A 46 -9.81 11.54 -15.91
CA ALA A 46 -9.31 12.63 -15.06
C ALA A 46 -8.56 12.13 -13.81
N PHE A 47 -8.94 10.98 -13.28
CA PHE A 47 -8.21 10.36 -12.17
C PHE A 47 -6.80 9.94 -12.57
N TYR A 48 -6.62 9.33 -13.73
CA TYR A 48 -5.31 8.86 -14.21
C TYR A 48 -4.34 10.01 -14.48
N LYS A 49 -4.84 11.18 -14.92
CA LYS A 49 -4.01 12.40 -15.06
C LYS A 49 -3.40 12.82 -13.73
N LYS A 50 -4.15 12.67 -12.61
CA LYS A 50 -3.70 13.00 -11.25
C LYS A 50 -2.94 11.87 -10.58
N LYS A 51 -3.20 10.62 -10.97
CA LYS A 51 -2.68 9.39 -10.36
C LYS A 51 -2.28 8.39 -11.43
N PRO A 52 -1.21 8.65 -12.20
CA PRO A 52 -0.79 7.80 -13.33
C PRO A 52 -0.43 6.37 -12.93
N THR A 53 -0.09 6.14 -11.65
CA THR A 53 0.17 4.80 -11.10
C THR A 53 -1.03 3.87 -11.16
N TYR A 54 -2.26 4.40 -11.36
CA TYR A 54 -3.49 3.59 -11.49
C TYR A 54 -3.88 3.30 -12.95
N VAL A 55 -3.14 3.82 -13.93
CA VAL A 55 -3.39 3.47 -15.34
C VAL A 55 -3.29 1.94 -15.52
N GLY A 56 -4.29 1.35 -16.21
CA GLY A 56 -4.41 -0.08 -16.39
C GLY A 56 -4.92 -0.86 -15.17
N THR A 57 -5.39 -0.18 -14.12
CA THR A 57 -6.06 -0.84 -13.00
C THR A 57 -7.43 -1.36 -13.43
N THR A 58 -7.75 -2.58 -12.99
CA THR A 58 -9.01 -3.27 -13.29
C THR A 58 -9.69 -3.77 -12.01
N VAL A 59 -10.92 -4.21 -12.12
CA VAL A 59 -11.71 -4.84 -11.05
C VAL A 59 -12.34 -6.11 -11.59
N CYS A 60 -12.48 -7.14 -10.76
CA CYS A 60 -13.16 -8.38 -11.15
C CYS A 60 -14.66 -8.12 -11.45
N GLU A 61 -15.24 -8.97 -12.27
CA GLU A 61 -16.62 -8.84 -12.74
C GLU A 61 -17.62 -8.83 -11.57
N ASP A 62 -17.43 -9.70 -10.59
CA ASP A 62 -18.28 -9.78 -9.41
C ASP A 62 -18.39 -8.47 -8.65
N TRP A 63 -17.28 -7.74 -8.51
CA TRP A 63 -17.27 -6.48 -7.77
C TRP A 63 -17.75 -5.26 -8.56
N ILE A 64 -18.15 -5.44 -9.82
CA ILE A 64 -18.94 -4.46 -10.56
C ILE A 64 -20.29 -4.27 -9.89
N THR A 65 -20.87 -5.34 -9.30
CA THR A 65 -22.13 -5.31 -8.54
C THR A 65 -21.85 -5.06 -7.06
N LEU A 66 -22.52 -4.03 -6.48
CA LEU A 66 -22.30 -3.59 -5.11
C LEU A 66 -22.60 -4.68 -4.07
N SER A 67 -23.72 -5.44 -4.24
CA SER A 67 -24.10 -6.50 -3.30
C SER A 67 -23.02 -7.58 -3.19
N ASN A 68 -22.35 -7.94 -4.27
CA ASN A 68 -21.27 -8.92 -4.28
C ASN A 68 -20.02 -8.39 -3.52
N PHE A 69 -19.66 -7.14 -3.76
CA PHE A 69 -18.58 -6.50 -3.01
C PHE A 69 -18.88 -6.44 -1.51
N VAL A 70 -20.10 -6.05 -1.14
CA VAL A 70 -20.58 -6.02 0.25
C VAL A 70 -20.55 -7.41 0.88
N ALA A 71 -21.00 -8.45 0.18
CA ALA A 71 -20.96 -9.82 0.65
C ALA A 71 -19.54 -10.27 0.96
N TRP A 72 -18.56 -9.96 0.07
CA TRP A 72 -17.16 -10.25 0.31
C TRP A 72 -16.61 -9.47 1.54
N VAL A 73 -16.88 -8.18 1.66
CA VAL A 73 -16.41 -7.41 2.82
C VAL A 73 -16.97 -8.01 4.12
N LYS A 74 -18.28 -8.31 4.15
CA LYS A 74 -18.98 -8.81 5.34
C LYS A 74 -18.72 -10.28 5.66
N SER A 75 -18.15 -11.06 4.74
CA SER A 75 -17.69 -12.42 5.03
C SER A 75 -16.50 -12.45 6.00
N HIS A 76 -15.87 -11.33 6.25
CA HIS A 76 -14.76 -11.19 7.19
C HIS A 76 -15.28 -10.65 8.53
N GLU A 77 -15.15 -11.39 9.62
CA GLU A 77 -15.71 -11.00 10.94
C GLU A 77 -15.19 -9.65 11.44
N SER A 78 -13.94 -9.31 11.19
CA SER A 78 -13.28 -8.10 11.69
C SER A 78 -13.15 -6.97 10.65
N TRP A 79 -14.06 -6.88 9.68
CA TRP A 79 -13.97 -5.90 8.56
C TRP A 79 -14.12 -4.43 8.99
N GLN A 80 -14.80 -4.15 10.12
CA GLN A 80 -15.14 -2.80 10.55
C GLN A 80 -13.89 -1.93 10.69
N GLY A 81 -13.94 -0.73 10.11
CA GLY A 81 -12.84 0.23 10.15
C GLY A 81 -11.63 -0.09 9.25
N LYS A 82 -11.62 -1.27 8.61
CA LYS A 82 -10.57 -1.64 7.67
C LYS A 82 -10.82 -1.10 6.27
N ARG A 83 -9.75 -1.04 5.50
CA ARG A 83 -9.74 -0.59 4.10
C ARG A 83 -9.20 -1.67 3.20
N ILE A 84 -9.78 -1.73 1.99
CA ILE A 84 -9.27 -2.64 0.97
C ILE A 84 -7.90 -2.17 0.47
N ASP A 85 -6.95 -3.09 0.42
CA ASP A 85 -5.64 -2.90 -0.19
C ASP A 85 -5.35 -4.01 -1.21
N LYS A 86 -4.76 -3.66 -2.35
CA LYS A 86 -4.42 -4.57 -3.46
C LYS A 86 -2.91 -4.80 -3.61
N ASP A 87 -2.10 -3.97 -2.95
CA ASP A 87 -0.65 -3.95 -3.13
C ASP A 87 0.08 -4.74 -2.04
N ILE A 88 -0.55 -4.95 -0.86
CA ILE A 88 0.03 -5.72 0.25
C ILE A 88 0.29 -7.17 -0.19
N LEU A 89 -0.72 -7.86 -0.72
CA LEU A 89 -0.60 -9.26 -1.14
C LEU A 89 0.28 -9.42 -2.38
N CYS A 90 0.17 -8.50 -3.32
CA CYS A 90 0.86 -8.54 -4.61
C CYS A 90 1.41 -7.14 -4.95
N PRO A 91 2.69 -6.85 -4.66
CA PRO A 91 3.30 -5.56 -4.97
C PRO A 91 3.14 -5.16 -6.43
N GLY A 92 2.67 -3.94 -6.67
CA GLY A 92 2.43 -3.43 -8.02
C GLY A 92 1.22 -4.02 -8.75
N ASN A 93 0.38 -4.75 -8.04
CA ASN A 93 -0.85 -5.31 -8.59
C ASN A 93 -1.76 -4.23 -9.20
N LYS A 94 -2.40 -4.57 -10.32
CA LYS A 94 -3.33 -3.70 -11.06
C LYS A 94 -4.77 -4.22 -11.07
N HIS A 95 -5.05 -5.31 -10.36
CA HIS A 95 -6.36 -5.94 -10.36
C HIS A 95 -6.97 -6.00 -8.96
N TYR A 96 -8.20 -5.53 -8.82
CA TYR A 96 -8.99 -5.66 -7.60
C TYR A 96 -9.88 -6.91 -7.67
N SER A 97 -9.61 -7.88 -6.80
CA SER A 97 -10.42 -9.10 -6.65
C SER A 97 -10.26 -9.70 -5.25
N PRO A 98 -11.10 -10.66 -4.83
CA PRO A 98 -10.92 -11.39 -3.57
C PRO A 98 -9.53 -12.03 -3.41
N GLU A 99 -8.94 -12.51 -4.51
CA GLU A 99 -7.65 -13.20 -4.51
C GLU A 99 -6.47 -12.24 -4.32
N THR A 100 -6.61 -11.02 -4.82
CA THR A 100 -5.51 -10.03 -4.85
C THR A 100 -5.62 -8.97 -3.78
N CYS A 101 -6.76 -8.87 -3.11
CA CYS A 101 -7.02 -7.84 -2.11
C CYS A 101 -7.15 -8.41 -0.70
N VAL A 102 -6.88 -7.56 0.27
CA VAL A 102 -7.09 -7.82 1.70
C VAL A 102 -7.64 -6.58 2.39
N LEU A 103 -8.43 -6.79 3.45
CA LEU A 103 -8.93 -5.72 4.31
C LEU A 103 -7.94 -5.48 5.46
N VAL A 104 -7.41 -4.27 5.56
CA VAL A 104 -6.37 -3.92 6.54
C VAL A 104 -6.67 -2.63 7.28
N SER A 105 -6.11 -2.48 8.47
CA SER A 105 -6.12 -1.23 9.22
C SER A 105 -5.37 -0.13 8.47
N THR A 106 -5.76 1.12 8.70
CA THR A 106 -5.03 2.27 8.13
C THR A 106 -3.54 2.28 8.55
N ARG A 107 -3.22 1.79 9.75
CA ARG A 107 -1.84 1.70 10.24
C ARG A 107 -1.01 0.73 9.39
N LEU A 108 -1.57 -0.45 9.13
CA LEU A 108 -0.89 -1.46 8.30
C LEU A 108 -0.78 -1.01 6.83
N ASN A 109 -1.84 -0.43 6.26
CA ASN A 109 -1.79 0.13 4.92
C ASN A 109 -0.67 1.19 4.78
N ASN A 110 -0.51 2.05 5.78
CA ASN A 110 0.55 3.06 5.78
C ASN A 110 1.96 2.49 5.94
N LEU A 111 2.11 1.27 6.48
CA LEU A 111 3.42 0.62 6.63
C LEU A 111 4.14 0.49 5.30
N LEU A 112 3.45 0.06 4.24
CA LEU A 112 4.03 -0.20 2.92
C LEU A 112 3.89 0.98 1.95
N THR A 113 3.09 2.00 2.30
CA THR A 113 2.87 3.15 1.42
C THR A 113 4.17 3.89 1.14
N ASP A 114 4.47 4.07 -0.13
CA ASP A 114 5.56 4.93 -0.61
C ASP A 114 5.00 6.25 -1.16
N SER A 115 5.48 7.36 -0.62
CA SER A 115 5.13 8.71 -1.07
C SER A 115 6.18 9.26 -2.05
N ALA A 116 6.59 8.48 -3.05
CA ALA A 116 7.63 8.85 -4.01
C ALA A 116 7.38 10.24 -4.65
N ALA A 117 6.13 10.56 -4.99
CA ALA A 117 5.75 11.86 -5.56
C ALA A 117 5.97 13.08 -4.64
N LYS A 118 6.09 12.85 -3.32
CA LYS A 118 6.37 13.89 -2.32
C LYS A 118 7.83 13.87 -1.83
N ARG A 119 8.62 12.96 -2.38
CA ARG A 119 10.03 12.78 -2.03
C ARG A 119 10.85 13.80 -2.81
N GLY A 120 11.83 14.44 -2.16
CA GLY A 120 12.83 15.26 -2.83
C GLY A 120 13.82 14.41 -3.63
N GLU A 121 14.99 14.95 -3.88
CA GLU A 121 16.06 14.32 -4.68
C GLU A 121 16.70 13.08 -4.01
N TYR A 122 16.50 12.89 -2.69
CA TYR A 122 17.14 11.80 -1.93
C TYR A 122 16.29 10.52 -1.90
N PRO A 123 16.96 9.35 -1.73
CA PRO A 123 16.27 8.08 -1.55
C PRO A 123 15.32 8.08 -0.34
N LYS A 124 14.40 7.10 -0.30
CA LYS A 124 13.44 6.93 0.79
C LYS A 124 14.14 6.88 2.15
N GLY A 125 13.61 7.66 3.10
CA GLY A 125 14.15 7.73 4.46
C GLY A 125 15.40 8.59 4.64
N VAL A 126 15.93 9.22 3.59
CA VAL A 126 17.14 10.05 3.63
C VAL A 126 16.79 11.53 3.48
N ASP A 127 17.47 12.36 4.25
CA ASP A 127 17.54 13.80 4.03
C ASP A 127 18.96 14.34 4.32
N ARG A 128 19.21 15.59 3.93
CA ARG A 128 20.51 16.26 4.11
C ARG A 128 20.32 17.63 4.75
N PRO A 129 20.11 17.68 6.08
CA PRO A 129 19.88 18.95 6.77
C PRO A 129 21.14 19.84 6.81
N ASN A 130 22.34 19.25 6.68
CA ASN A 130 23.63 19.93 6.72
C ASN A 130 24.58 19.32 5.67
N LYS A 131 25.89 19.29 5.94
CA LYS A 131 26.93 18.72 5.05
C LYS A 131 26.88 17.20 4.94
N THR A 132 26.28 16.50 5.92
CA THR A 132 26.17 15.02 5.97
C THR A 132 24.74 14.57 5.80
N PHE A 133 24.55 13.29 5.41
CA PHE A 133 23.22 12.70 5.23
C PHE A 133 22.68 12.16 6.57
N ARG A 134 21.34 12.11 6.67
CA ARG A 134 20.62 11.59 7.83
C ARG A 134 19.60 10.56 7.38
N ALA A 135 19.52 9.44 8.10
CA ALA A 135 18.49 8.43 7.89
C ALA A 135 17.39 8.54 8.96
N ARG A 136 16.13 8.48 8.53
CA ARG A 136 14.94 8.53 9.38
C ARG A 136 13.89 7.54 8.92
N ILE A 137 13.15 6.97 9.88
CA ILE A 137 12.03 6.08 9.64
C ILE A 137 10.84 6.48 10.52
N LEU A 138 9.62 6.23 10.03
CA LEU A 138 8.40 6.30 10.83
C LEU A 138 8.09 4.91 11.37
N MET A 139 8.20 4.71 12.69
CA MET A 139 7.88 3.47 13.40
C MET A 139 6.90 3.78 14.52
N HIS A 140 5.86 2.97 14.68
CA HIS A 140 4.84 3.13 15.73
C HIS A 140 4.28 4.55 15.83
N GLY A 141 4.06 5.23 14.67
CA GLY A 141 3.58 6.60 14.60
C GLY A 141 4.61 7.68 14.97
N LYS A 142 5.84 7.32 15.32
CA LYS A 142 6.90 8.26 15.70
C LYS A 142 8.05 8.27 14.68
N LYS A 143 8.54 9.46 14.34
CA LYS A 143 9.74 9.60 13.51
C LYS A 143 10.98 9.27 14.34
N LYS A 144 11.72 8.23 13.95
CA LYS A 144 12.99 7.80 14.56
C LYS A 144 14.17 8.18 13.65
N THR A 145 15.19 8.78 14.21
CA THR A 145 16.47 9.03 13.51
C THR A 145 17.37 7.81 13.70
N LEU A 146 17.81 7.22 12.60
CA LEU A 146 18.68 6.04 12.57
C LEU A 146 20.17 6.42 12.59
N GLY A 147 20.49 7.61 12.04
CA GLY A 147 21.83 8.19 12.06
C GLY A 147 21.82 9.58 11.41
N ARG A 148 22.79 10.43 11.80
CA ARG A 148 22.87 11.85 11.39
C ARG A 148 24.15 12.24 10.66
N LYS A 149 25.13 11.34 10.54
CA LYS A 149 26.47 11.64 10.04
C LYS A 149 26.93 10.61 9.02
N PHE A 150 26.06 10.28 8.06
CA PHE A 150 26.48 9.46 6.94
C PHE A 150 27.21 10.33 5.91
N ASN A 151 28.30 9.82 5.35
CA ASN A 151 29.07 10.53 4.33
C ASN A 151 28.36 10.50 2.97
N THR A 152 27.61 9.45 2.68
CA THR A 152 26.90 9.27 1.43
C THR A 152 25.39 9.05 1.63
N GLN A 153 24.60 9.41 0.62
CA GLN A 153 23.17 9.08 0.61
C GLN A 153 22.92 7.56 0.59
N LYS A 154 23.83 6.79 -0.02
CA LYS A 154 23.76 5.33 -0.12
C LYS A 154 23.87 4.68 1.28
N GLU A 155 24.84 5.09 2.09
CA GLU A 155 24.97 4.65 3.49
C GLU A 155 23.72 4.98 4.32
N ALA A 156 23.20 6.21 4.20
CA ALA A 156 22.00 6.62 4.91
C ALA A 156 20.77 5.81 4.47
N HIS A 157 20.63 5.57 3.17
CA HIS A 157 19.54 4.77 2.62
C HIS A 157 19.60 3.31 3.04
N ARG A 158 20.78 2.72 3.07
CA ARG A 158 21.04 1.37 3.60
C ARG A 158 20.58 1.22 5.04
N ALA A 159 20.94 2.17 5.90
CA ALA A 159 20.47 2.18 7.29
C ALA A 159 18.94 2.26 7.39
N TYR A 160 18.29 3.01 6.48
CA TYR A 160 16.83 3.05 6.37
C TYR A 160 16.26 1.68 5.95
N CYS A 161 16.75 1.08 4.86
CA CYS A 161 16.24 -0.20 4.34
C CYS A 161 16.37 -1.32 5.38
N LYS A 162 17.52 -1.40 6.08
CA LYS A 162 17.72 -2.35 7.17
C LYS A 162 16.67 -2.19 8.28
N ALA A 163 16.49 -0.98 8.79
CA ALA A 163 15.50 -0.71 9.83
C ALA A 163 14.06 -0.93 9.34
N LYS A 164 13.81 -0.71 8.04
CA LYS A 164 12.49 -0.96 7.43
C LYS A 164 12.20 -2.45 7.30
N GLU A 165 13.17 -3.25 6.88
CA GLU A 165 13.06 -4.72 6.86
C GLU A 165 12.73 -5.26 8.26
N GLU A 166 13.50 -4.87 9.28
CA GLU A 166 13.28 -5.27 10.67
C GLU A 166 11.86 -4.89 11.15
N TYR A 167 11.42 -3.67 10.84
CA TYR A 167 10.10 -3.19 11.24
C TYR A 167 8.94 -3.91 10.52
N ILE A 168 9.12 -4.29 9.25
CA ILE A 168 8.12 -5.09 8.53
C ILE A 168 8.03 -6.49 9.12
N ARG A 169 9.16 -7.12 9.51
CA ARG A 169 9.18 -8.42 10.18
C ARG A 169 8.50 -8.37 11.55
N GLU A 170 8.77 -7.33 12.34
CA GLU A 170 8.06 -7.10 13.62
C GLU A 170 6.53 -7.03 13.43
N TRP A 171 6.07 -6.34 12.38
CA TRP A 171 4.65 -6.32 12.02
C TRP A 171 4.12 -7.71 11.66
N ALA A 172 4.84 -8.48 10.84
CA ALA A 172 4.45 -9.82 10.43
C ALA A 172 4.30 -10.78 11.63
N GLU A 173 5.18 -10.66 12.63
CA GLU A 173 5.14 -11.46 13.85
C GLU A 173 3.98 -11.11 14.79
N ASN A 174 3.57 -9.82 14.82
CA ASN A 174 2.61 -9.28 15.79
C ASN A 174 1.25 -8.91 15.16
N LEU A 175 0.91 -9.43 13.99
CA LEU A 175 -0.40 -9.20 13.35
C LEU A 175 -1.55 -9.73 14.21
N THR A 176 -2.62 -8.94 14.25
CA THR A 176 -3.87 -9.28 14.95
C THR A 176 -5.08 -9.04 14.06
N ASP A 177 -6.26 -9.49 14.48
CA ASP A 177 -7.54 -9.19 13.81
C ASP A 177 -7.85 -7.68 13.78
N ALA A 178 -7.23 -6.87 14.63
CA ALA A 178 -7.33 -5.42 14.56
C ALA A 178 -6.59 -4.85 13.32
N ASP A 179 -5.58 -5.55 12.82
CA ASP A 179 -4.73 -5.09 11.73
C ASP A 179 -5.18 -5.58 10.37
N THR A 180 -5.65 -6.81 10.26
CA THR A 180 -6.05 -7.43 8.99
C THR A 180 -7.21 -8.41 9.18
N CYS A 181 -7.95 -8.67 8.10
CA CYS A 181 -8.96 -9.72 8.09
C CYS A 181 -8.42 -11.10 7.68
N ASP A 182 -7.17 -11.17 7.25
CA ASP A 182 -6.50 -12.41 6.84
C ASP A 182 -5.04 -12.37 7.33
N ILE A 183 -4.84 -12.88 8.54
CA ILE A 183 -3.55 -12.84 9.23
C ILE A 183 -2.49 -13.62 8.45
N GLU A 184 -2.80 -14.84 8.00
CA GLU A 184 -1.81 -15.70 7.35
C GLU A 184 -1.35 -15.14 6.01
N ARG A 185 -2.30 -14.79 5.12
CA ARG A 185 -1.93 -14.20 3.82
C ARG A 185 -1.19 -12.87 3.99
N THR A 186 -1.61 -12.06 4.97
CA THR A 186 -0.96 -10.78 5.25
C THR A 186 0.44 -10.97 5.81
N ARG A 187 0.64 -11.94 6.73
CA ARG A 187 1.95 -12.28 7.29
C ARG A 187 2.93 -12.71 6.21
N GLU A 188 2.55 -13.66 5.37
CA GLU A 188 3.37 -14.11 4.25
C GLU A 188 3.74 -12.96 3.29
N ALA A 189 2.75 -12.10 3.00
CA ALA A 189 2.99 -10.94 2.16
C ALA A 189 3.99 -9.96 2.78
N LEU A 190 3.85 -9.64 4.07
CA LEU A 190 4.79 -8.77 4.78
C LEU A 190 6.20 -9.36 4.80
N LEU A 191 6.36 -10.67 4.99
CA LEU A 191 7.67 -11.31 4.92
C LEU A 191 8.30 -11.20 3.53
N ARG A 192 7.51 -11.31 2.44
CA ARG A 192 7.99 -11.02 1.09
C ARG A 192 8.43 -9.55 0.92
N HIS A 193 7.66 -8.59 1.44
CA HIS A 193 8.04 -7.19 1.44
C HIS A 193 9.33 -6.92 2.24
N ALA A 194 9.51 -7.60 3.38
CA ALA A 194 10.73 -7.50 4.16
C ALA A 194 11.95 -7.98 3.37
N VAL A 195 11.83 -9.09 2.62
CA VAL A 195 12.91 -9.58 1.75
C VAL A 195 13.25 -8.58 0.66
N ILE A 196 12.25 -7.96 0.02
CA ILE A 196 12.46 -6.92 -1.01
C ILE A 196 13.25 -5.73 -0.43
N GLU A 197 12.84 -5.19 0.73
CA GLU A 197 13.57 -4.10 1.40
C GLU A 197 14.98 -4.58 1.84
N GLY A 198 15.11 -5.84 2.27
CA GLY A 198 16.39 -6.45 2.65
C GLY A 198 17.36 -6.54 1.48
N ASN A 199 16.93 -6.99 0.31
CA ASN A 199 17.77 -7.10 -0.87
C ASN A 199 18.28 -5.72 -1.32
N ALA A 200 17.45 -4.68 -1.23
CA ALA A 200 17.82 -3.32 -1.61
C ALA A 200 19.06 -2.78 -0.84
N TRP A 201 19.33 -3.25 0.38
CA TRP A 201 20.53 -2.84 1.11
C TRP A 201 21.69 -3.84 0.98
N ARG A 202 21.44 -5.15 0.78
CA ARG A 202 22.47 -6.18 0.59
C ARG A 202 23.19 -5.99 -0.73
N GLU A 203 22.49 -5.76 -1.84
CA GLU A 203 23.08 -5.47 -3.15
C GLU A 203 24.06 -4.29 -3.13
N THR A 204 23.92 -3.39 -2.14
CA THR A 204 24.86 -2.28 -1.96
C THR A 204 26.13 -2.67 -1.19
N GLU A 205 26.17 -3.82 -0.50
CA GLU A 205 27.39 -4.36 0.14
C GLU A 205 28.32 -4.96 -0.90
N ASP A 206 27.82 -5.86 -1.73
CA ASP A 206 28.62 -6.55 -2.73
C ASP A 206 29.33 -5.61 -3.73
N SER A 207 28.73 -4.45 -3.98
CA SER A 207 29.34 -3.43 -4.84
C SER A 207 30.42 -2.56 -4.14
N ALA A 208 30.55 -2.64 -2.81
CA ALA A 208 31.55 -1.88 -2.06
C ALA A 208 32.86 -2.67 -1.85
N ASP A 209 32.76 -4.02 -1.83
CA ASP A 209 33.94 -4.90 -1.63
C ASP A 209 34.70 -5.21 -2.95
N SER A 210 34.20 -4.74 -4.10
CA SER A 210 34.84 -4.92 -5.40
C SER A 210 35.75 -3.76 -5.83
N VAL A 211 36.43 -3.09 -4.89
CA VAL A 211 37.54 -2.20 -5.25
C VAL A 211 38.79 -3.06 -5.37
N PRO A 212 39.39 -3.25 -6.58
CA PRO A 212 40.66 -3.93 -6.70
C PRO A 212 41.69 -3.08 -5.97
N THR A 213 42.39 -3.68 -5.03
CA THR A 213 43.66 -3.17 -4.49
C THR A 213 44.68 -3.12 -5.64
N LEU A 214 44.70 -2.00 -6.34
CA LEU A 214 45.81 -1.67 -7.25
C LEU A 214 46.90 -1.02 -6.42
N PHE A 215 47.71 -1.84 -5.74
CA PHE A 215 49.11 -1.55 -5.38
C PHE A 215 49.90 -2.85 -5.42
N GLY A 216 50.60 -3.01 -6.50
CA GLY A 216 51.75 -3.85 -6.71
C GLY A 216 52.84 -2.93 -7.25
#